data_8410f95491fa80bbc0582e31a7f0ac90
#
_entry.id   8410f95491fa80bbc0582e31a7f0ac90
#
_cell.length_a   1.000
_cell.length_b   1.000
_cell.length_c   1.000
_cell.angle_alpha   90.00
_cell.angle_beta   90.00
_cell.angle_gamma   90.00
#
_symmetry.space_group_name_H-M   'P 1'
#
loop_
_entity.id
_entity.type
_entity.pdbx_description
1 polymer ?
#
loop_
_entity_poly.entity_id
_entity_poly.type
_entity_poly.pdbx_seq_one_letter_code
_entity_poly.pdbx_strand_id
1 'polypeptide(L)'
;MHGLRPTLGRIPAFNPALPERPIGPQIMAVSGPLARTVNDLRISLEAMSARDIRDPWFVPAPLQGPARPKRAALCLNPDGLATTPEVKAAVIDAGKRLERAGWTVETIENAPPMREAVEWQIKLWLGDGYEAQLEMAEREGDPGALACLRGNRGRVTPMDQANFAKALTRRATLTRDWMLFFEQYAVLLTPVSGELPFPDHLDRKDEESFKRVWEAQLPQIAIPFMGLPGLVVSTGLVGKAPVGVHIVSGRYREDLCLLAGEAIEAGGVPPSPIDPVG
;
A
#
# COMPACT_ATOMS: atom_id res chain seq x y z
N MET A 1 5.06 5.30 -13.96
CA MET A 1 4.25 6.10 -13.00
C MET A 1 4.56 5.62 -11.59
N HIS A 2 4.73 6.54 -10.65
CA HIS A 2 4.93 6.27 -9.24
C HIS A 2 3.68 6.60 -8.45
N GLY A 3 3.50 5.99 -7.28
CA GLY A 3 2.34 6.25 -6.44
C GLY A 3 2.73 6.32 -4.97
N LEU A 4 2.27 7.34 -4.27
CA LEU A 4 2.51 7.52 -2.84
C LEU A 4 1.19 7.34 -2.08
N ARG A 5 1.16 6.34 -1.20
CA ARG A 5 0.20 6.25 -0.13
C ARG A 5 0.76 7.00 1.08
N PRO A 6 0.16 8.10 1.54
CA PRO A 6 0.59 8.77 2.77
C PRO A 6 0.12 8.01 4.03
N THR A 7 0.68 8.38 5.17
CA THR A 7 0.20 7.95 6.49
C THR A 7 -1.25 8.38 6.68
N LEU A 8 -2.04 7.54 7.35
CA LEU A 8 -3.39 7.91 7.78
C LEU A 8 -3.35 9.22 8.60
N GLY A 9 -4.18 10.17 8.22
CA GLY A 9 -4.25 11.51 8.83
C GLY A 9 -3.24 12.52 8.30
N ARG A 10 -2.36 12.16 7.36
CA ARG A 10 -1.44 13.10 6.71
C ARG A 10 -2.17 14.05 5.76
N ILE A 11 -3.06 13.53 4.95
CA ILE A 11 -3.89 14.28 4.02
C ILE A 11 -5.32 14.26 4.54
N PRO A 12 -5.97 15.42 4.71
CA PRO A 12 -7.37 15.47 5.11
C PRO A 12 -8.27 14.76 4.10
N ALA A 13 -9.25 14.00 4.58
CA ALA A 13 -10.13 13.19 3.75
C ALA A 13 -11.61 13.59 3.85
N PHE A 14 -11.93 14.76 4.42
CA PHE A 14 -13.30 15.25 4.53
C PHE A 14 -13.91 15.53 3.14
N ASN A 15 -15.13 15.02 2.91
CA ASN A 15 -15.91 15.30 1.71
C ASN A 15 -17.34 15.73 2.10
N PRO A 16 -17.69 17.02 1.95
CA PRO A 16 -19.00 17.54 2.35
C PRO A 16 -20.17 17.05 1.50
N ALA A 17 -19.90 16.45 0.34
CA ALA A 17 -20.92 15.97 -0.59
C ALA A 17 -21.38 14.53 -0.32
N LEU A 18 -20.69 13.83 0.59
CA LEU A 18 -20.96 12.41 0.88
C LEU A 18 -21.24 12.22 2.37
N PRO A 19 -22.02 11.19 2.75
CA PRO A 19 -22.16 10.80 4.16
C PRO A 19 -20.81 10.32 4.72
N GLU A 20 -20.68 10.33 6.04
CA GLU A 20 -19.51 9.78 6.72
C GLU A 20 -19.28 8.33 6.35
N ARG A 21 -18.03 7.98 6.10
CA ARG A 21 -17.64 6.62 5.73
C ARG A 21 -17.78 5.69 6.94
N PRO A 22 -18.04 4.38 6.71
CA PRO A 22 -17.89 3.36 7.75
C PRO A 22 -16.53 3.40 8.42
N ILE A 23 -16.42 2.89 9.64
CA ILE A 23 -15.18 3.02 10.45
C ILE A 23 -13.96 2.38 9.80
N GLY A 24 -14.12 1.26 9.11
CA GLY A 24 -13.01 0.62 8.40
C GLY A 24 -12.36 1.56 7.38
N PRO A 25 -13.08 2.09 6.40
CA PRO A 25 -12.58 3.14 5.50
C PRO A 25 -12.05 4.39 6.22
N GLN A 26 -12.66 4.84 7.32
CA GLN A 26 -12.16 6.01 8.05
C GLN A 26 -10.74 5.81 8.58
N ILE A 27 -10.41 4.62 9.09
CA ILE A 27 -9.11 4.35 9.71
C ILE A 27 -8.08 3.71 8.76
N MET A 28 -8.44 3.43 7.51
CA MET A 28 -7.56 2.76 6.55
C MET A 28 -7.45 3.47 5.20
N ALA A 29 -8.50 4.13 4.72
CA ALA A 29 -8.47 4.79 3.42
C ALA A 29 -7.75 6.15 3.51
N VAL A 30 -6.90 6.41 2.53
CA VAL A 30 -6.22 7.69 2.36
C VAL A 30 -6.22 8.10 0.89
N SER A 31 -6.21 9.39 0.63
CA SER A 31 -5.91 9.93 -0.70
C SER A 31 -4.40 10.10 -0.82
N GLY A 32 -3.84 9.84 -2.00
CA GLY A 32 -2.43 10.01 -2.27
C GLY A 32 -2.16 10.30 -3.75
N PRO A 33 -1.05 10.99 -4.08
CA PRO A 33 -0.73 11.36 -5.43
C PRO A 33 -0.20 10.19 -6.27
N LEU A 34 -0.48 10.26 -7.57
CA LEU A 34 0.17 9.48 -8.63
C LEU A 34 0.89 10.45 -9.56
N ALA A 35 2.16 10.20 -9.87
CA ALA A 35 2.97 11.09 -10.70
C ALA A 35 4.00 10.34 -11.54
N ARG A 36 4.64 11.06 -12.47
CA ARG A 36 5.70 10.51 -13.32
C ARG A 36 7.06 10.52 -12.64
N THR A 37 7.29 11.44 -11.70
CA THR A 37 8.53 11.56 -10.94
C THR A 37 8.27 11.53 -9.45
N VAL A 38 9.26 11.09 -8.68
CA VAL A 38 9.18 11.12 -7.21
C VAL A 38 9.15 12.54 -6.68
N ASN A 39 9.80 13.49 -7.37
CA ASN A 39 9.73 14.91 -7.02
C ASN A 39 8.31 15.47 -7.16
N ASP A 40 7.56 15.10 -8.22
CA ASP A 40 6.16 15.53 -8.37
C ASP A 40 5.27 14.95 -7.26
N LEU A 41 5.55 13.74 -6.78
CA LEU A 41 4.88 13.17 -5.61
C LEU A 41 5.15 13.99 -4.35
N ARG A 42 6.37 14.49 -4.17
CA ARG A 42 6.76 15.37 -3.05
C ARG A 42 5.97 16.68 -3.07
N ILE A 43 5.95 17.34 -4.22
CA ILE A 43 5.21 18.62 -4.41
C ILE A 43 3.72 18.38 -4.19
N SER A 44 3.18 17.30 -4.72
CA SER A 44 1.77 16.95 -4.57
C SER A 44 1.42 16.62 -3.11
N LEU A 45 2.27 15.88 -2.40
CA LEU A 45 2.07 15.59 -0.98
C LEU A 45 2.03 16.87 -0.15
N GLU A 46 2.94 17.81 -0.39
CA GLU A 46 2.99 19.10 0.29
C GLU A 46 1.68 19.88 0.09
N ALA A 47 1.23 20.01 -1.15
CA ALA A 47 -0.01 20.69 -1.49
C ALA A 47 -1.25 20.02 -0.88
N MET A 48 -1.32 18.68 -0.94
CA MET A 48 -2.47 17.91 -0.44
C MET A 48 -2.51 17.83 1.09
N SER A 49 -1.40 18.04 1.79
CA SER A 49 -1.30 18.02 3.26
C SER A 49 -1.73 19.33 3.94
N ALA A 50 -2.33 20.26 3.17
CA ALA A 50 -2.88 21.48 3.72
C ALA A 50 -3.94 21.17 4.79
N ARG A 51 -3.90 21.94 5.89
CA ARG A 51 -4.78 21.72 7.05
C ARG A 51 -6.25 21.88 6.67
N ASP A 52 -7.08 20.87 7.01
CA ASP A 52 -8.53 20.99 7.04
C ASP A 52 -9.05 20.55 8.42
N ILE A 53 -9.62 21.49 9.17
CA ILE A 53 -10.12 21.25 10.54
C ILE A 53 -11.39 20.37 10.58
N ARG A 54 -12.01 20.12 9.44
CA ARG A 54 -13.23 19.29 9.33
C ARG A 54 -12.91 17.80 9.33
N ASP A 55 -11.66 17.41 9.08
CA ASP A 55 -11.23 16.02 9.18
C ASP A 55 -10.77 15.70 10.61
N PRO A 56 -11.52 14.87 11.36
CA PRO A 56 -11.15 14.52 12.74
C PRO A 56 -9.88 13.66 12.83
N TRP A 57 -9.46 13.04 11.73
CA TRP A 57 -8.24 12.21 11.68
C TRP A 57 -6.99 12.98 11.26
N PHE A 58 -7.12 14.24 10.85
CA PHE A 58 -5.98 15.05 10.39
C PHE A 58 -4.96 15.29 11.50
N VAL A 59 -3.70 15.01 11.20
CA VAL A 59 -2.55 15.22 12.10
C VAL A 59 -1.56 16.19 11.45
N PRO A 60 -1.30 17.37 12.05
CA PRO A 60 -0.38 18.38 11.52
C PRO A 60 1.10 17.98 11.76
N ALA A 61 1.48 16.79 11.30
CA ALA A 61 2.85 16.32 11.42
C ALA A 61 3.77 17.04 10.41
N PRO A 62 5.04 17.34 10.74
CA PRO A 62 6.00 17.89 9.79
C PRO A 62 6.15 16.99 8.57
N LEU A 63 6.35 17.58 7.37
CA LEU A 63 6.62 16.83 6.13
C LEU A 63 7.99 16.16 6.16
N GLN A 64 8.92 16.69 6.93
CA GLN A 64 10.24 16.12 7.13
C GLN A 64 10.43 15.78 8.59
N GLY A 65 10.72 14.51 8.86
CA GLY A 65 11.02 14.03 10.20
C GLY A 65 12.53 14.16 10.55
N PRO A 66 12.92 13.72 11.75
CA PRO A 66 14.31 13.67 12.17
C PRO A 66 15.17 12.86 11.21
N ALA A 67 16.43 13.29 11.01
CA ALA A 67 17.39 12.54 10.20
C ALA A 67 17.58 11.12 10.75
N ARG A 68 17.67 10.15 9.83
CA ARG A 68 17.90 8.74 10.15
C ARG A 68 19.06 8.20 9.33
N PRO A 69 19.81 7.21 9.83
CA PRO A 69 20.78 6.48 9.02
C PRO A 69 20.11 5.91 7.77
N LYS A 70 20.76 5.99 6.64
CA LYS A 70 20.32 5.41 5.35
C LYS A 70 20.44 3.88 5.38
N ARG A 71 19.59 3.23 6.15
CA ARG A 71 19.55 1.77 6.30
C ARG A 71 18.21 1.24 5.83
N ALA A 72 18.23 0.35 4.86
CA ALA A 72 17.06 -0.28 4.27
C ALA A 72 17.06 -1.78 4.55
N ALA A 73 15.90 -2.35 4.92
CA ALA A 73 15.64 -3.77 4.85
C ALA A 73 15.11 -4.13 3.46
N LEU A 74 15.45 -5.31 2.94
CA LEU A 74 14.96 -5.86 1.68
C LEU A 74 14.37 -7.24 1.95
N CYS A 75 13.06 -7.42 1.71
CA CYS A 75 12.35 -8.67 1.89
C CYS A 75 11.70 -9.11 0.58
N LEU A 76 12.14 -10.24 0.04
CA LEU A 76 11.68 -10.75 -1.26
C LEU A 76 10.38 -11.55 -1.18
N ASN A 77 10.13 -12.17 -0.05
CA ASN A 77 8.99 -13.04 0.18
C ASN A 77 8.29 -12.67 1.51
N PRO A 78 7.77 -11.44 1.66
CA PRO A 78 7.23 -10.98 2.93
C PRO A 78 6.11 -11.91 3.39
N ASP A 79 6.23 -12.40 4.64
CA ASP A 79 5.29 -13.31 5.29
C ASP A 79 4.96 -14.56 4.44
N GLY A 80 5.98 -15.10 3.74
CA GLY A 80 5.85 -16.28 2.88
C GLY A 80 5.13 -16.05 1.56
N LEU A 81 4.97 -14.79 1.12
CA LEU A 81 4.40 -14.50 -0.21
C LEU A 81 5.22 -15.18 -1.30
N ALA A 82 4.53 -15.95 -2.15
CA ALA A 82 5.14 -16.48 -3.36
C ALA A 82 5.41 -15.33 -4.34
N THR A 83 6.70 -15.06 -4.58
CA THR A 83 7.13 -13.97 -5.47
C THR A 83 7.84 -14.54 -6.68
N THR A 84 7.43 -14.13 -7.89
CA THR A 84 8.04 -14.60 -9.13
C THR A 84 9.48 -14.11 -9.29
N PRO A 85 10.33 -14.83 -10.06
CA PRO A 85 11.73 -14.45 -10.25
C PRO A 85 11.92 -13.03 -10.81
N GLU A 86 11.05 -12.62 -11.72
CA GLU A 86 11.08 -11.30 -12.35
C GLU A 86 10.81 -10.18 -11.36
N VAL A 87 9.82 -10.36 -10.49
CA VAL A 87 9.51 -9.41 -9.43
C VAL A 87 10.63 -9.35 -8.39
N LYS A 88 11.18 -10.51 -7.99
CA LYS A 88 12.36 -10.55 -7.11
C LYS A 88 13.55 -9.80 -7.71
N ALA A 89 13.80 -9.99 -9.00
CA ALA A 89 14.88 -9.29 -9.69
C ALA A 89 14.72 -7.76 -9.65
N ALA A 90 13.48 -7.27 -9.78
CA ALA A 90 13.19 -5.83 -9.69
C ALA A 90 13.44 -5.27 -8.27
N VAL A 91 13.06 -6.01 -7.22
CA VAL A 91 13.30 -5.60 -5.83
C VAL A 91 14.80 -5.63 -5.51
N ILE A 92 15.53 -6.64 -5.99
CA ILE A 92 17.00 -6.73 -5.84
C ILE A 92 17.68 -5.57 -6.57
N ASP A 93 17.26 -5.23 -7.79
CA ASP A 93 17.81 -4.10 -8.54
C ASP A 93 17.57 -2.77 -7.81
N ALA A 94 16.37 -2.56 -7.23
CA ALA A 94 16.10 -1.41 -6.40
C ALA A 94 17.03 -1.32 -5.17
N GLY A 95 17.31 -2.45 -4.52
CA GLY A 95 18.29 -2.52 -3.43
C GLY A 95 19.68 -2.09 -3.87
N LYS A 96 20.16 -2.62 -5.00
CA LYS A 96 21.47 -2.23 -5.59
C LYS A 96 21.53 -0.75 -5.96
N ARG A 97 20.42 -0.15 -6.40
CA ARG A 97 20.35 1.30 -6.67
C ARG A 97 20.50 2.10 -5.38
N LEU A 98 19.87 1.67 -4.28
CA LEU A 98 20.06 2.29 -2.96
C LEU A 98 21.52 2.16 -2.49
N GLU A 99 22.15 1.00 -2.61
CA GLU A 99 23.57 0.81 -2.25
C GLU A 99 24.48 1.78 -2.99
N ARG A 100 24.28 1.95 -4.32
CA ARG A 100 25.01 2.95 -5.12
C ARG A 100 24.78 4.39 -4.66
N ALA A 101 23.63 4.67 -4.05
CA ALA A 101 23.28 5.97 -3.47
C ALA A 101 23.72 6.13 -2.00
N GLY A 102 24.55 5.20 -1.49
CA GLY A 102 25.14 5.25 -0.14
C GLY A 102 24.20 4.74 0.97
N TRP A 103 23.22 3.90 0.66
CA TRP A 103 22.41 3.19 1.65
C TRP A 103 23.08 1.87 2.03
N THR A 104 22.93 1.46 3.28
CA THR A 104 23.18 0.09 3.71
C THR A 104 21.89 -0.71 3.48
N VAL A 105 21.95 -1.74 2.63
CA VAL A 105 20.79 -2.60 2.34
C VAL A 105 21.03 -3.97 2.94
N GLU A 106 20.12 -4.41 3.79
CA GLU A 106 20.16 -5.72 4.44
C GLU A 106 19.02 -6.58 3.92
N THR A 107 19.36 -7.72 3.31
CA THR A 107 18.34 -8.71 2.94
C THR A 107 17.89 -9.45 4.18
N ILE A 108 16.60 -9.40 4.46
CA ILE A 108 15.97 -10.08 5.59
C ILE A 108 15.02 -11.17 5.08
N GLU A 109 14.89 -12.23 5.84
CA GLU A 109 13.97 -13.32 5.52
C GLU A 109 12.51 -12.91 5.76
N ASN A 110 12.25 -12.29 6.91
CA ASN A 110 10.90 -11.95 7.36
C ASN A 110 10.78 -10.47 7.69
N ALA A 111 9.73 -9.83 7.15
CA ALA A 111 9.21 -8.55 7.60
C ALA A 111 8.22 -8.78 8.77
N PRO A 112 7.79 -7.73 9.50
CA PRO A 112 6.69 -7.89 10.45
C PRO A 112 5.42 -8.43 9.77
N PRO A 113 4.48 -9.07 10.53
CA PRO A 113 3.36 -9.81 9.97
C PRO A 113 2.49 -8.98 9.02
N MET A 114 2.22 -9.51 7.83
CA MET A 114 1.34 -8.94 6.82
C MET A 114 0.04 -9.75 6.66
N ARG A 115 0.11 -11.10 6.72
CA ARG A 115 -1.09 -11.96 6.55
C ARG A 115 -2.14 -11.67 7.59
N GLU A 116 -1.75 -11.55 8.85
CA GLU A 116 -2.68 -11.19 9.92
C GLU A 116 -3.29 -9.80 9.68
N ALA A 117 -2.49 -8.85 9.20
CA ALA A 117 -3.01 -7.51 8.84
C ALA A 117 -4.06 -7.58 7.72
N VAL A 118 -3.84 -8.40 6.69
CA VAL A 118 -4.80 -8.62 5.59
C VAL A 118 -6.11 -9.23 6.08
N GLU A 119 -6.05 -10.22 6.97
CA GLU A 119 -7.25 -10.85 7.54
C GLU A 119 -8.11 -9.85 8.32
N TRP A 120 -7.50 -8.99 9.13
CA TRP A 120 -8.22 -7.97 9.88
C TRP A 120 -8.64 -6.80 9.01
N GLN A 121 -7.85 -6.45 8.00
CA GLN A 121 -8.17 -5.37 7.06
C GLN A 121 -9.50 -5.62 6.37
N ILE A 122 -9.69 -6.78 5.76
CA ILE A 122 -10.91 -7.07 5.00
C ILE A 122 -12.15 -7.17 5.92
N LYS A 123 -11.98 -7.68 7.14
CA LYS A 123 -13.04 -7.74 8.13
C LYS A 123 -13.52 -6.34 8.55
N LEU A 124 -12.59 -5.42 8.81
CA LEU A 124 -12.94 -4.03 9.12
C LEU A 124 -13.49 -3.27 7.91
N TRP A 125 -12.98 -3.57 6.71
CA TRP A 125 -13.38 -2.85 5.50
C TRP A 125 -14.81 -3.15 5.06
N LEU A 126 -15.22 -4.40 5.15
CA LEU A 126 -16.52 -4.88 4.68
C LEU A 126 -17.50 -5.28 5.80
N GLY A 127 -17.01 -5.51 7.03
CA GLY A 127 -17.77 -6.21 8.05
C GLY A 127 -19.04 -5.51 8.54
N ASP A 128 -19.07 -4.19 8.53
CA ASP A 128 -20.21 -3.38 9.01
C ASP A 128 -21.18 -2.95 7.90
N GLY A 129 -21.01 -3.45 6.69
CA GLY A 129 -21.85 -3.03 5.55
C GLY A 129 -21.86 -3.98 4.37
N TYR A 130 -21.38 -5.20 4.57
CA TYR A 130 -21.19 -6.16 3.46
C TYR A 130 -22.47 -6.42 2.67
N GLU A 131 -23.59 -6.76 3.35
CA GLU A 131 -24.84 -7.09 2.67
C GLU A 131 -25.42 -5.86 1.94
N ALA A 132 -25.38 -4.68 2.54
CA ALA A 132 -25.82 -3.45 1.88
C ALA A 132 -24.97 -3.10 0.65
N GLN A 133 -23.64 -3.32 0.71
CA GLN A 133 -22.76 -3.13 -0.44
C GLN A 133 -23.05 -4.16 -1.54
N LEU A 134 -23.33 -5.41 -1.18
CA LEU A 134 -23.70 -6.46 -2.14
C LEU A 134 -25.01 -6.12 -2.84
N GLU A 135 -26.06 -5.74 -2.09
CA GLU A 135 -27.35 -5.30 -2.66
C GLU A 135 -27.18 -4.11 -3.62
N MET A 136 -26.33 -3.13 -3.26
CA MET A 136 -26.04 -2.00 -4.10
C MET A 136 -25.34 -2.42 -5.40
N ALA A 137 -24.32 -3.27 -5.30
CA ALA A 137 -23.60 -3.77 -6.47
C ALA A 137 -24.49 -4.63 -7.38
N GLU A 138 -25.43 -5.40 -6.82
CA GLU A 138 -26.42 -6.16 -7.59
C GLU A 138 -27.39 -5.24 -8.33
N ARG A 139 -27.86 -4.18 -7.66
CA ARG A 139 -28.74 -3.19 -8.26
C ARG A 139 -28.07 -2.39 -9.38
N GLU A 140 -26.79 -2.06 -9.20
CA GLU A 140 -25.99 -1.35 -10.21
C GLU A 140 -25.55 -2.27 -11.36
N GLY A 141 -25.51 -3.58 -11.12
CA GLY A 141 -25.07 -4.57 -12.10
C GLY A 141 -23.58 -4.48 -12.43
N ASP A 142 -22.75 -3.95 -11.50
CA ASP A 142 -21.30 -3.86 -11.71
C ASP A 142 -20.63 -5.23 -11.48
N PRO A 143 -20.15 -5.88 -12.55
CA PRO A 143 -19.55 -7.21 -12.43
C PRO A 143 -18.23 -7.20 -11.68
N GLY A 144 -17.49 -6.08 -11.65
CA GLY A 144 -16.24 -5.94 -10.88
C GLY A 144 -16.51 -5.88 -9.38
N ALA A 145 -17.45 -5.04 -8.95
CA ALA A 145 -17.88 -4.95 -7.57
C ALA A 145 -18.43 -6.29 -7.06
N LEU A 146 -19.28 -6.95 -7.86
CA LEU A 146 -19.84 -8.27 -7.54
C LEU A 146 -18.76 -9.35 -7.38
N ALA A 147 -17.76 -9.39 -8.27
CA ALA A 147 -16.65 -10.33 -8.16
C ALA A 147 -15.84 -10.11 -6.89
N CYS A 148 -15.52 -8.85 -6.57
CA CYS A 148 -14.79 -8.46 -5.37
C CYS A 148 -15.55 -8.84 -4.08
N LEU A 149 -16.83 -8.49 -3.99
CA LEU A 149 -17.65 -8.78 -2.81
C LEU A 149 -17.85 -10.30 -2.64
N ARG A 150 -18.25 -11.01 -3.68
CA ARG A 150 -18.46 -12.47 -3.65
C ARG A 150 -17.16 -13.22 -3.35
N GLY A 151 -16.04 -12.81 -3.93
CA GLY A 151 -14.72 -13.41 -3.70
C GLY A 151 -14.23 -13.23 -2.24
N ASN A 152 -14.68 -12.19 -1.57
CA ASN A 152 -14.35 -11.94 -0.15
C ASN A 152 -15.37 -12.51 0.83
N ARG A 153 -16.50 -13.07 0.38
CA ARG A 153 -17.60 -13.50 1.26
C ARG A 153 -17.13 -14.42 2.40
N GLY A 154 -16.27 -15.39 2.11
CA GLY A 154 -15.74 -16.32 3.10
C GLY A 154 -14.72 -15.71 4.09
N ARG A 155 -14.22 -14.50 3.81
CA ARG A 155 -13.28 -13.78 4.66
C ARG A 155 -13.97 -12.78 5.59
N VAL A 156 -15.16 -12.31 5.20
CA VAL A 156 -15.94 -11.37 5.99
C VAL A 156 -16.62 -12.15 7.12
N THR A 157 -16.21 -11.87 8.35
CA THR A 157 -16.91 -12.36 9.54
C THR A 157 -17.91 -11.28 9.96
N PRO A 158 -19.15 -11.62 10.30
CA PRO A 158 -20.08 -10.65 10.87
C PRO A 158 -19.38 -9.87 11.98
N MET A 159 -19.44 -8.54 11.91
CA MET A 159 -18.72 -7.66 12.82
C MET A 159 -19.59 -7.44 14.08
N ASP A 160 -19.48 -8.36 15.02
CA ASP A 160 -20.01 -8.13 16.36
C ASP A 160 -19.06 -7.24 17.19
N GLN A 161 -19.51 -6.81 18.35
CA GLN A 161 -18.76 -5.93 19.25
C GLN A 161 -17.40 -6.54 19.64
N ALA A 162 -17.35 -7.84 19.89
CA ALA A 162 -16.13 -8.52 20.33
C ALA A 162 -15.09 -8.58 19.19
N ASN A 163 -15.52 -8.93 17.99
CA ASN A 163 -14.66 -8.96 16.79
C ASN A 163 -14.16 -7.55 16.42
N PHE A 164 -15.01 -6.53 16.54
CA PHE A 164 -14.62 -5.14 16.32
C PHE A 164 -13.55 -4.69 17.31
N ALA A 165 -13.76 -4.92 18.61
CA ALA A 165 -12.78 -4.59 19.65
C ALA A 165 -11.46 -5.33 19.43
N LYS A 166 -11.51 -6.62 19.06
CA LYS A 166 -10.34 -7.44 18.76
C LYS A 166 -9.58 -6.89 17.54
N ALA A 167 -10.27 -6.52 16.46
CA ALA A 167 -9.65 -5.96 15.27
C ALA A 167 -8.87 -4.67 15.58
N LEU A 168 -9.44 -3.74 16.36
CA LEU A 168 -8.78 -2.52 16.79
C LEU A 168 -7.57 -2.80 17.69
N THR A 169 -7.69 -3.76 18.63
CA THR A 169 -6.59 -4.18 19.50
C THR A 169 -5.44 -4.78 18.68
N ARG A 170 -5.75 -5.67 17.73
CA ARG A 170 -4.72 -6.27 16.85
C ARG A 170 -4.08 -5.22 15.95
N ARG A 171 -4.86 -4.26 15.44
CA ARG A 171 -4.32 -3.14 14.68
C ARG A 171 -3.28 -2.35 15.48
N ALA A 172 -3.58 -2.04 16.75
CA ALA A 172 -2.63 -1.33 17.61
C ALA A 172 -1.34 -2.15 17.84
N THR A 173 -1.46 -3.46 18.07
CA THR A 173 -0.31 -4.35 18.26
C THR A 173 0.54 -4.41 16.99
N LEU A 174 -0.06 -4.75 15.84
CA LEU A 174 0.67 -4.85 14.58
C LEU A 174 1.32 -3.50 14.19
N THR A 175 0.61 -2.38 14.38
CA THR A 175 1.20 -1.06 14.15
C THR A 175 2.44 -0.83 15.01
N ARG A 176 2.41 -1.22 16.29
CA ARG A 176 3.57 -1.12 17.19
C ARG A 176 4.74 -1.98 16.71
N ASP A 177 4.48 -3.22 16.33
CA ASP A 177 5.52 -4.14 15.84
C ASP A 177 6.23 -3.57 14.60
N TRP A 178 5.45 -3.00 13.68
CA TRP A 178 5.96 -2.30 12.50
C TRP A 178 6.75 -1.03 12.87
N MET A 179 6.28 -0.26 13.84
CA MET A 179 7.02 0.94 14.28
C MET A 179 8.35 0.57 14.96
N LEU A 180 8.39 -0.51 15.76
CA LEU A 180 9.64 -1.02 16.35
C LEU A 180 10.62 -1.53 15.28
N PHE A 181 10.12 -2.18 14.23
CA PHE A 181 10.94 -2.56 13.08
C PHE A 181 11.56 -1.33 12.39
N PHE A 182 10.81 -0.25 12.23
CA PHE A 182 11.31 1.00 11.66
C PHE A 182 12.22 1.80 12.61
N GLU A 183 12.40 1.40 13.85
CA GLU A 183 13.50 1.92 14.67
C GLU A 183 14.87 1.39 14.21
N GLN A 184 14.92 0.25 13.56
CA GLN A 184 16.15 -0.36 13.03
C GLN A 184 16.42 0.03 11.57
N TYR A 185 15.38 0.20 10.77
CA TYR A 185 15.47 0.50 9.34
C TYR A 185 14.71 1.78 9.01
N ALA A 186 15.30 2.62 8.14
CA ALA A 186 14.62 3.81 7.65
C ALA A 186 13.46 3.44 6.71
N VAL A 187 13.66 2.42 5.89
CA VAL A 187 12.67 1.89 4.94
C VAL A 187 12.76 0.37 4.81
N LEU A 188 11.65 -0.23 4.37
CA LEU A 188 11.56 -1.61 3.91
C LEU A 188 11.28 -1.62 2.40
N LEU A 189 12.05 -2.39 1.65
CA LEU A 189 11.80 -2.72 0.24
C LEU A 189 11.10 -4.06 0.15
N THR A 190 9.95 -4.11 -0.53
CA THR A 190 9.20 -5.35 -0.79
C THR A 190 8.69 -5.39 -2.23
N PRO A 191 8.21 -6.55 -2.72
CA PRO A 191 7.40 -6.59 -3.92
C PRO A 191 6.18 -5.67 -3.83
N VAL A 192 5.78 -5.06 -4.93
CA VAL A 192 4.47 -4.39 -5.06
C VAL A 192 3.36 -5.45 -5.06
N SER A 193 3.58 -6.51 -5.83
CA SER A 193 2.76 -7.71 -5.93
C SER A 193 3.69 -8.91 -6.06
N GLY A 194 3.27 -10.09 -5.64
CA GLY A 194 4.03 -11.32 -5.83
C GLY A 194 4.20 -11.73 -7.30
N GLU A 195 3.35 -11.19 -8.17
CA GLU A 195 3.34 -11.47 -9.60
C GLU A 195 3.39 -10.18 -10.43
N LEU A 196 3.76 -10.31 -11.71
CA LEU A 196 3.61 -9.23 -12.70
C LEU A 196 2.12 -8.85 -12.86
N PRO A 197 1.80 -7.70 -13.50
CA PRO A 197 0.43 -7.32 -13.76
C PRO A 197 -0.40 -8.44 -14.37
N PHE A 198 -1.57 -8.69 -13.82
CA PHE A 198 -2.46 -9.75 -14.24
C PHE A 198 -3.11 -9.45 -15.59
N PRO A 199 -3.55 -10.49 -16.33
CA PRO A 199 -4.47 -10.30 -17.43
C PRO A 199 -5.73 -9.57 -16.97
N ASP A 200 -6.31 -8.77 -17.88
CA ASP A 200 -7.53 -8.03 -17.59
C ASP A 200 -8.65 -8.96 -17.10
N HIS A 201 -9.35 -8.55 -16.08
CA HIS A 201 -10.46 -9.26 -15.46
C HIS A 201 -10.14 -10.67 -14.92
N LEU A 202 -8.87 -11.00 -14.61
CA LEU A 202 -8.51 -12.31 -14.06
C LEU A 202 -9.26 -12.59 -12.74
N ASP A 203 -9.42 -11.61 -11.88
CA ASP A 203 -10.13 -11.67 -10.60
C ASP A 203 -11.64 -11.95 -10.73
N ARG A 204 -12.19 -11.79 -11.93
CA ARG A 204 -13.61 -12.05 -12.24
C ARG A 204 -13.87 -13.40 -12.87
N LYS A 205 -12.82 -14.13 -13.23
CA LYS A 205 -12.93 -15.38 -13.96
C LYS A 205 -13.55 -16.50 -13.11
N ASP A 206 -12.99 -16.73 -11.94
CA ASP A 206 -13.40 -17.76 -11.00
C ASP A 206 -12.84 -17.50 -9.60
N GLU A 207 -13.26 -18.28 -8.61
CA GLU A 207 -12.84 -18.11 -7.21
C GLU A 207 -11.33 -18.34 -7.01
N GLU A 208 -10.74 -19.29 -7.75
CA GLU A 208 -9.30 -19.59 -7.66
C GLU A 208 -8.47 -18.42 -8.20
N SER A 209 -8.85 -17.89 -9.35
CA SER A 209 -8.23 -16.70 -9.94
C SER A 209 -8.36 -15.46 -9.02
N PHE A 210 -9.52 -15.27 -8.39
CA PHE A 210 -9.71 -14.22 -7.39
C PHE A 210 -8.75 -14.40 -6.21
N LYS A 211 -8.66 -15.61 -5.65
CA LYS A 211 -7.74 -15.90 -4.52
C LYS A 211 -6.29 -15.68 -4.91
N ARG A 212 -5.87 -16.06 -6.11
CA ARG A 212 -4.53 -15.82 -6.65
C ARG A 212 -4.21 -14.33 -6.73
N VAL A 213 -5.09 -13.53 -7.33
CA VAL A 213 -4.91 -12.07 -7.45
C VAL A 213 -4.85 -11.42 -6.07
N TRP A 214 -5.73 -11.83 -5.15
CA TRP A 214 -5.76 -11.32 -3.79
C TRP A 214 -4.49 -11.65 -3.00
N GLU A 215 -4.03 -12.89 -3.07
CA GLU A 215 -2.80 -13.35 -2.40
C GLU A 215 -1.57 -12.61 -2.92
N ALA A 216 -1.44 -12.45 -4.21
CA ALA A 216 -0.31 -11.75 -4.79
C ALA A 216 -0.20 -10.28 -4.35
N GLN A 217 -1.32 -9.65 -3.97
CA GLN A 217 -1.36 -8.26 -3.50
C GLN A 217 -1.15 -8.10 -1.99
N LEU A 218 -0.69 -9.13 -1.29
CA LEU A 218 -0.48 -9.14 0.16
C LEU A 218 0.15 -7.84 0.71
N PRO A 219 1.26 -7.28 0.17
CA PRO A 219 1.86 -6.06 0.70
C PRO A 219 0.96 -4.82 0.54
N GLN A 220 0.19 -4.75 -0.55
CA GLN A 220 -0.69 -3.61 -0.83
C GLN A 220 -1.92 -3.58 0.08
N ILE A 221 -2.40 -4.75 0.50
CA ILE A 221 -3.59 -4.89 1.36
C ILE A 221 -3.18 -4.75 2.84
N ALA A 222 -2.00 -5.24 3.23
CA ALA A 222 -1.54 -5.22 4.62
C ALA A 222 -1.24 -3.81 5.14
N ILE A 223 -0.47 -3.01 4.39
CA ILE A 223 0.04 -1.71 4.83
C ILE A 223 -1.08 -0.72 5.21
N PRO A 224 -2.20 -0.61 4.48
CA PRO A 224 -3.35 0.20 4.87
C PRO A 224 -3.89 -0.10 6.29
N PHE A 225 -3.86 -1.35 6.73
CA PHE A 225 -4.36 -1.73 8.04
C PHE A 225 -3.61 -1.03 9.20
N MET A 226 -2.29 -0.88 9.08
CA MET A 226 -1.47 -0.16 10.06
C MET A 226 -1.48 1.36 9.86
N GLY A 227 -2.02 1.84 8.74
CA GLY A 227 -2.01 3.27 8.39
C GLY A 227 -0.60 3.81 8.08
N LEU A 228 0.30 2.96 7.61
CA LEU A 228 1.67 3.31 7.26
C LEU A 228 1.76 3.95 5.87
N PRO A 229 2.78 4.79 5.61
CA PRO A 229 3.06 5.29 4.28
C PRO A 229 3.74 4.23 3.41
N GLY A 230 3.48 4.28 2.12
CA GLY A 230 4.13 3.41 1.13
C GLY A 230 4.28 4.11 -0.21
N LEU A 231 5.43 3.98 -0.82
CA LEU A 231 5.75 4.52 -2.14
C LEU A 231 6.04 3.39 -3.11
N VAL A 232 5.38 3.40 -4.26
CA VAL A 232 5.72 2.49 -5.37
C VAL A 232 6.53 3.25 -6.40
N VAL A 233 7.73 2.72 -6.71
CA VAL A 233 8.61 3.24 -7.77
C VAL A 233 8.73 2.20 -8.86
N SER A 234 8.43 2.60 -10.11
CA SER A 234 8.66 1.76 -11.29
C SER A 234 10.16 1.70 -11.58
N THR A 235 10.70 0.49 -11.71
CA THR A 235 12.14 0.25 -11.94
C THR A 235 12.45 -0.26 -13.33
N GLY A 236 11.46 -0.77 -14.06
CA GLY A 236 11.70 -1.35 -15.37
C GLY A 236 10.45 -1.96 -16.02
N LEU A 237 10.71 -2.73 -17.07
CA LEU A 237 9.72 -3.54 -17.79
C LEU A 237 10.21 -4.99 -17.85
N VAL A 238 9.27 -5.93 -17.77
CA VAL A 238 9.47 -7.34 -18.14
C VAL A 238 8.61 -7.59 -19.38
N GLY A 239 9.24 -7.67 -20.55
CA GLY A 239 8.53 -7.55 -21.81
C GLY A 239 7.82 -6.19 -21.89
N LYS A 240 6.47 -6.17 -21.93
CA LYS A 240 5.67 -4.94 -21.89
C LYS A 240 5.10 -4.63 -20.51
N ALA A 241 5.23 -5.54 -19.55
CA ALA A 241 4.66 -5.37 -18.22
C ALA A 241 5.54 -4.47 -17.35
N PRO A 242 5.02 -3.41 -16.72
CA PRO A 242 5.76 -2.61 -15.78
C PRO A 242 6.06 -3.40 -14.51
N VAL A 243 7.25 -3.20 -13.95
CA VAL A 243 7.67 -3.76 -12.68
C VAL A 243 8.27 -2.67 -11.80
N GLY A 244 8.16 -2.82 -10.50
CA GLY A 244 8.65 -1.83 -9.55
C GLY A 244 8.85 -2.41 -8.16
N VAL A 245 9.15 -1.52 -7.23
CA VAL A 245 9.39 -1.83 -5.82
C VAL A 245 8.43 -1.05 -4.93
N HIS A 246 7.97 -1.66 -3.85
CA HIS A 246 7.22 -1.02 -2.78
C HIS A 246 8.18 -0.64 -1.65
N ILE A 247 8.19 0.63 -1.28
CA ILE A 247 9.02 1.24 -0.24
C ILE A 247 8.08 1.63 0.90
N VAL A 248 8.24 1.03 2.07
CA VAL A 248 7.42 1.31 3.25
C VAL A 248 8.28 1.93 4.33
N SER A 249 7.72 2.83 5.14
CA SER A 249 8.40 3.44 6.28
C SER A 249 7.46 3.59 7.49
N GLY A 250 7.99 4.07 8.60
CA GLY A 250 7.22 4.38 9.79
C GLY A 250 6.19 5.50 9.55
N ARG A 251 5.22 5.62 10.46
CA ARG A 251 4.18 6.66 10.37
C ARG A 251 4.79 8.05 10.30
N TYR A 252 4.25 8.87 9.40
CA TYR A 252 4.68 10.25 9.11
C TYR A 252 6.13 10.36 8.62
N ARG A 253 6.66 9.29 8.01
CA ARG A 253 7.99 9.25 7.43
C ARG A 253 7.94 9.07 5.90
N GLU A 254 6.99 9.72 5.26
CA GLU A 254 6.94 9.82 3.79
C GLU A 254 8.24 10.41 3.23
N ASP A 255 8.90 11.28 3.99
CA ASP A 255 10.21 11.84 3.66
C ASP A 255 11.27 10.77 3.39
N LEU A 256 11.30 9.70 4.18
CA LEU A 256 12.22 8.58 3.98
C LEU A 256 11.85 7.72 2.76
N CYS A 257 10.54 7.48 2.55
CA CYS A 257 10.08 6.81 1.33
C CYS A 257 10.47 7.60 0.07
N LEU A 258 10.24 8.92 0.08
CA LEU A 258 10.58 9.81 -1.04
C LEU A 258 12.10 9.87 -1.26
N LEU A 259 12.91 9.98 -0.21
CA LEU A 259 14.38 9.98 -0.30
C LEU A 259 14.91 8.68 -0.93
N ALA A 260 14.38 7.53 -0.51
CA ALA A 260 14.73 6.24 -1.10
C ALA A 260 14.22 6.12 -2.54
N GLY A 261 13.00 6.60 -2.79
CA GLY A 261 12.38 6.61 -4.11
C GLY A 261 13.17 7.42 -5.13
N GLU A 262 13.63 8.62 -4.77
CA GLU A 262 14.49 9.47 -5.62
C GLU A 262 15.80 8.77 -5.97
N ALA A 263 16.42 8.11 -4.99
CA ALA A 263 17.66 7.35 -5.23
C ALA A 263 17.44 6.15 -6.18
N ILE A 264 16.29 5.49 -6.08
CA ILE A 264 15.95 4.38 -7.00
C ILE A 264 15.60 4.92 -8.39
N GLU A 265 14.82 6.00 -8.48
CA GLU A 265 14.45 6.65 -9.74
C GLU A 265 15.66 7.15 -10.53
N ALA A 266 16.67 7.70 -9.85
CA ALA A 266 17.92 8.17 -10.44
C ALA A 266 18.70 7.04 -11.17
N GLY A 267 18.46 5.78 -10.81
CA GLY A 267 19.00 4.60 -11.51
C GLY A 267 18.31 4.30 -12.86
N GLY A 268 17.34 5.11 -13.24
CA GLY A 268 16.57 4.97 -14.48
C GLY A 268 15.17 4.41 -14.26
N VAL A 269 14.22 4.91 -15.03
CA VAL A 269 12.82 4.43 -15.09
C VAL A 269 12.48 4.03 -16.52
N PRO A 270 11.53 3.13 -16.75
CA PRO A 270 11.11 2.79 -18.09
C PRO A 270 10.53 4.02 -18.79
N PRO A 271 10.73 4.17 -20.11
CA PRO A 271 10.12 5.24 -20.87
C PRO A 271 8.60 5.17 -20.73
N SER A 272 7.97 6.32 -20.50
CA SER A 272 6.52 6.44 -20.47
C SER A 272 6.06 7.20 -21.71
N PRO A 273 4.97 6.80 -22.37
CA PRO A 273 4.38 7.61 -23.42
C PRO A 273 3.95 8.95 -22.80
N ILE A 274 4.36 10.05 -23.44
CA ILE A 274 4.04 11.41 -22.97
C ILE A 274 2.69 11.84 -23.51
N ASP A 275 2.42 11.50 -24.76
CA ASP A 275 1.17 11.83 -25.44
C ASP A 275 0.45 10.56 -25.93
N PRO A 276 -0.89 10.54 -25.92
CA PRO A 276 -1.61 9.47 -26.58
C PRO A 276 -1.26 9.52 -28.08
N VAL A 277 -0.83 8.39 -28.60
CA VAL A 277 -0.70 8.22 -30.05
C VAL A 277 -2.13 8.13 -30.58
N GLY A 278 -2.53 9.13 -31.37
CA GLY A 278 -3.82 9.15 -32.03
C GLY A 278 -3.95 8.07 -33.09
#